data_ebb7028a62cb5a03df0b3f34e70e057d
#
_entry.id   ebb7028a62cb5a03df0b3f34e70e057d
#
_cell.length_a   1.000
_cell.length_b   1.000
_cell.length_c   1.000
_cell.angle_alpha   90.00
_cell.angle_beta   90.00
_cell.angle_gamma   90.00
#
_symmetry.space_group_name_H-M   'P 1'
#
loop_
_entity.id
_entity.type
_entity.pdbx_description
1 polymer ?
#
loop_
_entity_poly.entity_id
_entity_poly.type
_entity_poly.pdbx_seq_one_letter_code
_entity_poly.pdbx_strand_id
1 'polypeptide(L)'
;MEITRLLTLYYEATPDPQNPLEGVRFGTSGHRGSSLKATFTEAHVLAIAQAIAELRPSFGATGPLFLAKDTHALSEPAWATALSVFAAHGIEVRVEADGDYTPTPLVSLAILEHNARQEAKADGVLLTPSHNPPEDGGFKYNPPTGGPANARITRAIEERANALLQEGLKGVKRLPLREALARAKPFDYAGLYVEK
;
A
#
# COMPACT_ATOMS: atom_id res chain seq x y z
N MET A 1 -5.81 -22.91 -8.40
CA MET A 1 -6.13 -21.91 -7.34
C MET A 1 -7.54 -21.39 -7.58
N GLU A 2 -8.35 -21.33 -6.53
CA GLU A 2 -9.72 -20.80 -6.63
C GLU A 2 -9.70 -19.30 -6.24
N ILE A 3 -9.70 -18.44 -7.22
CA ILE A 3 -9.59 -16.97 -7.03
C ILE A 3 -10.73 -16.44 -6.15
N THR A 4 -11.95 -16.93 -6.33
CA THR A 4 -13.11 -16.52 -5.53
C THR A 4 -12.87 -16.77 -4.05
N ARG A 5 -12.35 -17.94 -3.66
CA ARG A 5 -12.02 -18.26 -2.27
C ARG A 5 -10.92 -17.35 -1.72
N LEU A 6 -9.90 -17.08 -2.53
CA LEU A 6 -8.81 -16.16 -2.15
C LEU A 6 -9.34 -14.76 -1.83
N LEU A 7 -10.20 -14.22 -2.70
CA LEU A 7 -10.83 -12.90 -2.52
C LEU A 7 -11.80 -12.89 -1.34
N THR A 8 -12.61 -13.94 -1.17
CA THR A 8 -13.52 -14.04 -0.02
C THR A 8 -12.72 -13.98 1.29
N LEU A 9 -11.67 -14.80 1.41
CA LEU A 9 -10.84 -14.81 2.62
C LEU A 9 -10.05 -13.53 2.83
N TYR A 10 -9.76 -12.75 1.79
CA TYR A 10 -9.16 -11.43 1.95
C TYR A 10 -10.02 -10.52 2.82
N TYR A 11 -11.34 -10.55 2.65
CA TYR A 11 -12.28 -9.72 3.41
C TYR A 11 -12.76 -10.36 4.72
N GLU A 12 -12.91 -11.69 4.76
CA GLU A 12 -13.55 -12.40 5.86
C GLU A 12 -12.56 -12.93 6.90
N ALA A 13 -11.33 -13.28 6.48
CA ALA A 13 -10.36 -13.80 7.43
C ALA A 13 -9.78 -12.68 8.31
N THR A 14 -9.89 -12.89 9.62
CA THR A 14 -9.34 -11.97 10.62
C THR A 14 -8.06 -12.59 11.17
N PRO A 15 -6.91 -11.89 11.10
CA PRO A 15 -5.68 -12.39 11.70
C PRO A 15 -5.80 -12.43 13.23
N ASP A 16 -5.24 -13.46 13.84
CA ASP A 16 -5.10 -13.54 15.30
C ASP A 16 -3.94 -12.64 15.75
N PRO A 17 -4.19 -11.53 16.45
CA PRO A 17 -3.12 -10.61 16.88
C PRO A 17 -2.19 -11.22 17.94
N GLN A 18 -2.56 -12.37 18.53
CA GLN A 18 -1.70 -13.11 19.45
C GLN A 18 -0.80 -14.12 18.70
N ASN A 19 -1.09 -14.42 17.44
CA ASN A 19 -0.27 -15.29 16.62
C ASN A 19 0.79 -14.45 15.87
N PRO A 20 2.09 -14.55 16.25
CA PRO A 20 3.13 -13.76 15.59
C PRO A 20 3.27 -14.08 14.09
N LEU A 21 2.78 -15.23 13.62
CA LEU A 21 2.84 -15.60 12.19
C LEU A 21 1.79 -14.86 11.35
N GLU A 22 0.71 -14.39 11.98
CA GLU A 22 -0.37 -13.65 11.35
C GLU A 22 -0.26 -12.13 11.54
N GLY A 23 0.83 -11.64 12.14
CA GLY A 23 1.11 -10.22 12.25
C GLY A 23 1.69 -9.61 10.98
N VAL A 24 1.71 -8.28 10.93
CA VAL A 24 2.43 -7.55 9.89
C VAL A 24 3.93 -7.76 10.06
N ARG A 25 4.61 -8.13 8.97
CA ARG A 25 6.07 -8.29 8.93
C ARG A 25 6.60 -7.65 7.67
N PHE A 26 7.33 -6.56 7.81
CA PHE A 26 8.06 -5.95 6.72
C PHE A 26 9.41 -6.64 6.58
N GLY A 27 9.51 -7.57 5.62
CA GLY A 27 10.80 -8.12 5.21
C GLY A 27 11.68 -7.07 4.51
N THR A 28 12.53 -7.50 3.60
CA THR A 28 13.49 -6.63 2.89
C THR A 28 12.83 -5.48 2.12
N SER A 29 11.57 -5.63 1.69
CA SER A 29 10.93 -4.64 0.80
C SER A 29 9.42 -4.49 1.01
N GLY A 30 8.85 -4.98 2.11
CA GLY A 30 7.42 -4.87 2.38
C GLY A 30 6.83 -6.11 3.03
N HIS A 31 5.56 -6.02 3.39
CA HIS A 31 4.77 -7.14 3.94
C HIS A 31 4.23 -8.01 2.81
N ARG A 32 4.35 -9.33 2.96
CA ARG A 32 3.82 -10.33 2.01
C ARG A 32 3.14 -11.47 2.74
N GLY A 33 2.14 -12.04 2.12
CA GLY A 33 1.41 -13.17 2.66
C GLY A 33 0.24 -13.57 1.78
N SER A 34 -0.62 -14.46 2.29
CA SER A 34 -1.80 -14.93 1.58
C SER A 34 -3.03 -14.87 2.49
N SER A 35 -4.18 -14.56 1.92
CA SER A 35 -5.45 -14.62 2.63
C SER A 35 -5.84 -16.05 3.03
N LEU A 36 -5.36 -17.06 2.30
CA LEU A 36 -5.53 -18.47 2.64
C LEU A 36 -4.90 -18.86 3.98
N LYS A 37 -3.92 -18.07 4.44
CA LYS A 37 -3.17 -18.28 5.69
C LYS A 37 -3.43 -17.20 6.73
N ALA A 38 -4.41 -16.32 6.50
CA ALA A 38 -4.66 -15.12 7.30
C ALA A 38 -3.42 -14.23 7.50
N THR A 39 -2.47 -14.24 6.55
CA THR A 39 -1.22 -13.45 6.60
C THR A 39 -1.21 -12.27 5.63
N PHE A 40 -2.23 -12.13 4.78
CA PHE A 40 -2.47 -10.94 3.95
C PHE A 40 -3.98 -10.81 3.72
N THR A 41 -4.64 -10.02 4.55
CA THR A 41 -6.09 -9.79 4.56
C THR A 41 -6.39 -8.30 4.51
N GLU A 42 -7.66 -7.91 4.36
CA GLU A 42 -8.05 -6.51 4.44
C GLU A 42 -7.57 -5.85 5.74
N ALA A 43 -7.62 -6.59 6.86
CA ALA A 43 -7.16 -6.08 8.17
C ALA A 43 -5.70 -5.65 8.14
N HIS A 44 -4.81 -6.43 7.49
CA HIS A 44 -3.40 -6.06 7.33
C HIS A 44 -3.24 -4.79 6.49
N VAL A 45 -3.95 -4.73 5.37
CA VAL A 45 -3.88 -3.56 4.46
C VAL A 45 -4.39 -2.30 5.13
N LEU A 46 -5.50 -2.39 5.88
CA LEU A 46 -6.03 -1.28 6.68
C LEU A 46 -5.00 -0.80 7.71
N ALA A 47 -4.41 -1.71 8.48
CA ALA A 47 -3.41 -1.39 9.49
C ALA A 47 -2.15 -0.75 8.90
N ILE A 48 -1.61 -1.32 7.80
CA ILE A 48 -0.41 -0.81 7.14
C ILE A 48 -0.66 0.56 6.50
N ALA A 49 -1.77 0.73 5.78
CA ALA A 49 -2.11 1.99 5.14
C ALA A 49 -2.32 3.11 6.18
N GLN A 50 -3.01 2.82 7.30
CA GLN A 50 -3.18 3.74 8.41
C GLN A 50 -1.83 4.12 9.04
N ALA A 51 -0.97 3.14 9.32
CA ALA A 51 0.36 3.38 9.88
C ALA A 51 1.21 4.28 8.96
N ILE A 52 1.19 4.04 7.65
CA ILE A 52 1.88 4.89 6.68
C ILE A 52 1.28 6.30 6.68
N ALA A 53 -0.04 6.44 6.64
CA ALA A 53 -0.70 7.74 6.63
C ALA A 53 -0.32 8.60 7.85
N GLU A 54 -0.18 7.97 9.03
CA GLU A 54 0.23 8.64 10.26
C GLU A 54 1.73 9.00 10.27
N LEU A 55 2.59 8.12 9.75
CA LEU A 55 4.03 8.21 9.92
C LEU A 55 4.75 8.91 8.76
N ARG A 56 4.16 8.98 7.55
CA ARG A 56 4.81 9.53 6.36
C ARG A 56 5.39 10.95 6.51
N PRO A 57 4.77 11.87 7.29
CA PRO A 57 5.37 13.17 7.52
C PRO A 57 6.72 13.10 8.27
N SER A 58 6.86 12.15 9.20
CA SER A 58 8.11 11.91 9.92
C SER A 58 9.21 11.29 9.05
N PHE A 59 8.83 10.74 7.89
CA PHE A 59 9.75 10.24 6.87
C PHE A 59 10.06 11.30 5.80
N GLY A 60 9.53 12.52 5.96
CA GLY A 60 9.73 13.63 5.05
C GLY A 60 8.73 13.69 3.88
N ALA A 61 7.70 12.85 3.86
CA ALA A 61 6.68 12.84 2.83
C ALA A 61 5.46 13.67 3.24
N THR A 62 5.32 14.84 2.63
CA THR A 62 4.20 15.78 2.88
C THR A 62 3.40 16.11 1.61
N GLY A 63 3.89 15.68 0.46
CA GLY A 63 3.26 15.82 -0.85
C GLY A 63 2.34 14.64 -1.21
N PRO A 64 2.08 14.43 -2.51
CA PRO A 64 1.22 13.36 -2.98
C PRO A 64 1.80 11.98 -2.71
N LEU A 65 0.91 10.97 -2.66
CA LEU A 65 1.27 9.57 -2.59
C LEU A 65 0.96 8.89 -3.94
N PHE A 66 1.96 8.28 -4.55
CA PHE A 66 1.80 7.47 -5.76
C PHE A 66 1.38 6.05 -5.38
N LEU A 67 0.19 5.63 -5.80
CA LEU A 67 -0.39 4.33 -5.46
C LEU A 67 -0.51 3.45 -6.70
N ALA A 68 0.12 2.29 -6.67
CA ALA A 68 0.16 1.36 -7.78
C ALA A 68 -0.15 -0.08 -7.37
N LYS A 69 -0.49 -0.91 -8.33
CA LYS A 69 -0.78 -2.34 -8.18
C LYS A 69 -0.16 -3.15 -9.31
N ASP A 70 0.10 -4.42 -9.05
CA ASP A 70 0.45 -5.41 -10.07
C ASP A 70 -0.74 -6.33 -10.40
N THR A 71 -0.48 -7.38 -11.17
CA THR A 71 -1.48 -8.32 -11.71
C THR A 71 -1.87 -9.46 -10.75
N HIS A 72 -1.34 -9.51 -9.52
CA HIS A 72 -1.75 -10.54 -8.56
C HIS A 72 -3.20 -10.35 -8.10
N ALA A 73 -3.90 -11.46 -7.87
CA ALA A 73 -5.33 -11.43 -7.54
C ALA A 73 -5.66 -10.60 -6.29
N LEU A 74 -4.77 -10.55 -5.30
CA LEU A 74 -4.94 -9.75 -4.08
C LEU A 74 -4.53 -8.29 -4.23
N SER A 75 -3.84 -7.91 -5.31
CA SER A 75 -3.35 -6.53 -5.49
C SER A 75 -4.49 -5.54 -5.75
N GLU A 76 -5.51 -5.92 -6.51
CA GLU A 76 -6.69 -5.07 -6.76
C GLU A 76 -7.47 -4.74 -5.47
N PRO A 77 -7.94 -5.74 -4.68
CA PRO A 77 -8.67 -5.43 -3.45
C PRO A 77 -7.80 -4.70 -2.42
N ALA A 78 -6.51 -5.02 -2.34
CA ALA A 78 -5.58 -4.31 -1.46
C ALA A 78 -5.38 -2.84 -1.88
N TRP A 79 -5.30 -2.57 -3.18
CA TRP A 79 -5.22 -1.22 -3.73
C TRP A 79 -6.48 -0.41 -3.37
N ALA A 80 -7.66 -0.98 -3.55
CA ALA A 80 -8.93 -0.33 -3.21
C ALA A 80 -9.03 0.00 -1.72
N THR A 81 -8.61 -0.94 -0.86
CA THR A 81 -8.57 -0.75 0.59
C THR A 81 -7.58 0.34 0.99
N ALA A 82 -6.35 0.32 0.44
CA ALA A 82 -5.31 1.33 0.72
C ALA A 82 -5.75 2.73 0.26
N LEU A 83 -6.31 2.86 -0.96
CA LEU A 83 -6.87 4.12 -1.48
C LEU A 83 -7.91 4.69 -0.53
N SER A 84 -8.83 3.84 -0.03
CA SER A 84 -9.90 4.25 0.90
C SER A 84 -9.34 4.85 2.20
N VAL A 85 -8.24 4.32 2.71
CA VAL A 85 -7.56 4.82 3.91
C VAL A 85 -6.82 6.13 3.62
N PHE A 86 -5.98 6.17 2.59
CA PHE A 86 -5.20 7.37 2.27
C PHE A 86 -6.09 8.56 1.94
N ALA A 87 -7.18 8.35 1.19
CA ALA A 87 -8.16 9.39 0.89
C ALA A 87 -8.89 9.90 2.15
N ALA A 88 -9.14 9.03 3.15
CA ALA A 88 -9.74 9.41 4.43
C ALA A 88 -8.81 10.30 5.28
N HIS A 89 -7.50 10.21 5.07
CA HIS A 89 -6.49 11.07 5.68
C HIS A 89 -6.25 12.38 4.93
N GLY A 90 -6.99 12.65 3.84
CA GLY A 90 -6.84 13.85 3.03
C GLY A 90 -5.55 13.86 2.20
N ILE A 91 -4.89 12.72 2.02
CA ILE A 91 -3.69 12.59 1.21
C ILE A 91 -4.09 12.67 -0.26
N GLU A 92 -3.41 13.50 -1.06
CA GLU A 92 -3.55 13.47 -2.52
C GLU A 92 -2.96 12.17 -3.04
N VAL A 93 -3.82 11.25 -3.47
CA VAL A 93 -3.38 9.96 -4.03
C VAL A 93 -3.38 10.04 -5.55
N ARG A 94 -2.24 9.70 -6.17
CA ARG A 94 -2.07 9.60 -7.61
C ARG A 94 -2.10 8.15 -8.04
N VAL A 95 -2.97 7.83 -8.99
CA VAL A 95 -3.23 6.47 -9.48
C VAL A 95 -3.07 6.41 -11.00
N GLU A 96 -2.80 5.22 -11.55
CA GLU A 96 -2.74 5.05 -13.01
C GLU A 96 -4.01 5.56 -13.68
N ALA A 97 -3.84 6.39 -14.72
CA ALA A 97 -4.93 7.10 -15.37
C ALA A 97 -5.96 6.15 -15.99
N ASP A 98 -5.50 5.05 -16.57
CA ASP A 98 -6.37 4.05 -17.21
C ASP A 98 -6.84 2.96 -16.25
N GLY A 99 -6.49 3.05 -14.96
CA GLY A 99 -6.82 2.06 -13.94
C GLY A 99 -6.02 0.76 -14.06
N ASP A 100 -4.99 0.76 -14.87
CA ASP A 100 -4.16 -0.40 -15.22
C ASP A 100 -3.07 -0.70 -14.18
N TYR A 101 -2.22 -1.67 -14.48
CA TYR A 101 -1.13 -2.11 -13.63
C TYR A 101 0.12 -1.27 -13.87
N THR A 102 0.86 -0.96 -12.79
CA THR A 102 2.05 -0.11 -12.88
C THR A 102 3.29 -0.85 -12.37
N PRO A 103 4.29 -1.07 -13.22
CA PRO A 103 5.56 -1.65 -12.79
C PRO A 103 6.28 -0.81 -11.72
N THR A 104 6.93 -1.47 -10.77
CA THR A 104 7.64 -0.83 -9.65
C THR A 104 8.58 0.32 -10.06
N PRO A 105 9.41 0.22 -11.13
CA PRO A 105 10.31 1.29 -11.52
C PRO A 105 9.61 2.59 -11.90
N LEU A 106 8.39 2.52 -12.42
CA LEU A 106 7.63 3.70 -12.83
C LEU A 106 7.20 4.53 -11.61
N VAL A 107 6.81 3.87 -10.54
CA VAL A 107 6.48 4.55 -9.27
C VAL A 107 7.72 5.22 -8.68
N SER A 108 8.86 4.53 -8.68
CA SER A 108 10.13 5.09 -8.22
C SER A 108 10.51 6.34 -9.02
N LEU A 109 10.38 6.30 -10.35
CA LEU A 109 10.63 7.44 -11.22
C LEU A 109 9.67 8.59 -10.93
N ALA A 110 8.37 8.32 -10.79
CA ALA A 110 7.36 9.35 -10.50
C ALA A 110 7.67 10.08 -9.17
N ILE A 111 8.08 9.35 -8.13
CA ILE A 111 8.50 9.94 -6.85
C ILE A 111 9.72 10.85 -7.06
N LEU A 112 10.76 10.38 -7.74
CA LEU A 112 12.00 11.12 -7.95
C LEU A 112 11.77 12.38 -8.78
N GLU A 113 11.01 12.30 -9.88
CA GLU A 113 10.70 13.42 -10.74
C GLU A 113 9.85 14.49 -10.02
N HIS A 114 8.87 14.07 -9.23
CA HIS A 114 8.11 14.98 -8.40
C HIS A 114 9.03 15.68 -7.38
N ASN A 115 9.86 14.91 -6.69
CA ASN A 115 10.70 15.40 -5.60
C ASN A 115 11.86 16.29 -6.07
N ALA A 116 12.28 16.16 -7.32
CA ALA A 116 13.25 17.06 -7.92
C ALA A 116 12.70 18.49 -8.15
N ARG A 117 11.37 18.62 -8.29
CA ARG A 117 10.71 19.87 -8.72
C ARG A 117 9.85 20.53 -7.63
N GLN A 118 9.48 19.77 -6.58
CA GLN A 118 8.54 20.22 -5.56
C GLN A 118 9.16 20.17 -4.16
N GLU A 119 8.79 21.12 -3.30
CA GLU A 119 9.21 21.12 -1.89
C GLU A 119 8.46 20.07 -1.07
N ALA A 120 7.15 19.95 -1.26
CA ALA A 120 6.31 18.92 -0.62
C ALA A 120 6.62 17.56 -1.23
N LYS A 121 7.44 16.77 -0.55
CA LYS A 121 7.96 15.50 -1.07
C LYS A 121 6.91 14.42 -1.13
N ALA A 122 6.87 13.77 -2.29
CA ALA A 122 6.04 12.60 -2.55
C ALA A 122 6.69 11.33 -2.03
N ASP A 123 5.87 10.31 -1.83
CA ASP A 123 6.21 8.92 -1.55
C ASP A 123 5.32 7.98 -2.37
N GLY A 124 5.44 6.68 -2.19
CA GLY A 124 4.63 5.74 -2.95
C GLY A 124 4.36 4.42 -2.24
N VAL A 125 3.28 3.80 -2.65
CA VAL A 125 2.86 2.47 -2.22
C VAL A 125 2.60 1.60 -3.44
N LEU A 126 3.10 0.36 -3.37
CA LEU A 126 2.91 -0.63 -4.41
C LEU A 126 2.28 -1.89 -3.81
N LEU A 127 1.11 -2.25 -4.32
CA LEU A 127 0.43 -3.50 -3.98
C LEU A 127 0.97 -4.59 -4.91
N THR A 128 2.00 -5.29 -4.44
CA THR A 128 2.71 -6.34 -5.20
C THR A 128 3.52 -7.25 -4.28
N PRO A 129 3.40 -8.57 -4.42
CA PRO A 129 4.31 -9.53 -3.78
C PRO A 129 5.56 -9.81 -4.64
N SER A 130 5.80 -9.07 -5.73
CA SER A 130 6.86 -9.26 -6.73
C SER A 130 6.68 -10.55 -7.55
N HIS A 131 7.56 -11.55 -7.36
CA HIS A 131 7.58 -12.84 -8.04
C HIS A 131 7.07 -13.99 -7.17
N ASN A 132 6.39 -13.67 -6.08
CA ASN A 132 5.79 -14.68 -5.22
C ASN A 132 4.69 -15.47 -5.96
N PRO A 133 4.25 -16.62 -5.42
CA PRO A 133 3.12 -17.37 -5.96
C PRO A 133 1.86 -16.54 -6.16
N PRO A 134 0.98 -16.94 -7.10
CA PRO A 134 -0.18 -16.15 -7.47
C PRO A 134 -1.24 -15.98 -6.36
N GLU A 135 -1.19 -16.78 -5.30
CA GLU A 135 -2.03 -16.66 -4.11
C GLU A 135 -1.51 -15.63 -3.09
N ASP A 136 -0.32 -15.11 -3.29
CA ASP A 136 0.23 -14.10 -2.39
C ASP A 136 -0.21 -12.68 -2.77
N GLY A 137 -0.30 -11.84 -1.77
CA GLY A 137 -0.39 -10.40 -1.89
C GLY A 137 0.83 -9.74 -1.25
N GLY A 138 1.05 -8.46 -1.55
CA GLY A 138 2.15 -7.71 -0.98
C GLY A 138 1.86 -6.22 -0.89
N PHE A 139 2.44 -5.59 0.12
CA PHE A 139 2.34 -4.17 0.38
C PHE A 139 3.74 -3.59 0.58
N LYS A 140 4.19 -2.74 -0.35
CA LYS A 140 5.51 -2.09 -0.31
C LYS A 140 5.36 -0.59 -0.12
N TYR A 141 6.32 0.01 0.58
CA TYR A 141 6.40 1.45 0.76
C TYR A 141 7.74 1.99 0.25
N ASN A 142 7.67 3.00 -0.60
CA ASN A 142 8.81 3.75 -1.11
C ASN A 142 8.77 5.18 -0.54
N PRO A 143 9.68 5.54 0.39
CA PRO A 143 9.79 6.90 0.93
C PRO A 143 10.25 7.91 -0.15
N PRO A 144 10.42 9.20 0.18
CA PRO A 144 10.82 10.23 -0.78
C PRO A 144 12.10 9.99 -1.57
N THR A 145 12.92 9.03 -1.16
CA THR A 145 14.12 8.59 -1.91
C THR A 145 13.78 7.79 -3.17
N GLY A 146 12.51 7.42 -3.38
CA GLY A 146 12.03 6.67 -4.54
C GLY A 146 12.33 5.16 -4.50
N GLY A 147 13.27 4.73 -3.67
CA GLY A 147 13.64 3.33 -3.49
C GLY A 147 12.89 2.64 -2.34
N PRO A 148 13.19 1.36 -2.06
CA PRO A 148 12.60 0.64 -0.93
C PRO A 148 12.89 1.32 0.42
N ALA A 149 11.93 1.26 1.33
CA ALA A 149 12.08 1.79 2.69
C ALA A 149 13.21 1.06 3.44
N ASN A 150 14.03 1.81 4.18
CA ASN A 150 15.07 1.25 5.03
C ASN A 150 14.50 0.62 6.31
N ALA A 151 15.34 -0.12 7.05
CA ALA A 151 14.94 -0.86 8.24
C ALA A 151 14.29 0.01 9.34
N ARG A 152 14.70 1.28 9.49
CA ARG A 152 14.10 2.21 10.46
C ARG A 152 12.64 2.51 10.10
N ILE A 153 12.37 2.77 8.83
CA ILE A 153 11.03 3.09 8.32
C ILE A 153 10.15 1.84 8.38
N THR A 154 10.64 0.71 7.87
CA THR A 154 9.84 -0.54 7.84
C THR A 154 9.48 -1.00 9.24
N ARG A 155 10.39 -0.91 10.21
CA ARG A 155 10.12 -1.25 11.61
C ARG A 155 9.06 -0.34 12.22
N ALA A 156 9.14 0.97 12.02
CA ALA A 156 8.14 1.90 12.54
C ALA A 156 6.74 1.62 11.98
N ILE A 157 6.63 1.31 10.68
CA ILE A 157 5.36 0.93 10.05
C ILE A 157 4.85 -0.39 10.63
N GLU A 158 5.72 -1.41 10.75
CA GLU A 158 5.40 -2.73 11.29
C GLU A 158 4.89 -2.64 12.73
N GLU A 159 5.60 -1.93 13.60
CA GLU A 159 5.22 -1.73 15.00
C GLU A 159 3.86 -1.04 15.12
N ARG A 160 3.64 0.03 14.36
CA ARG A 160 2.36 0.76 14.40
C ARG A 160 1.21 -0.06 13.82
N ALA A 161 1.43 -0.77 12.72
CA ALA A 161 0.42 -1.63 12.10
C ALA A 161 0.01 -2.78 13.03
N ASN A 162 0.96 -3.43 13.69
CA ASN A 162 0.67 -4.48 14.66
C ASN A 162 -0.06 -3.96 15.89
N ALA A 163 0.24 -2.75 16.38
CA ALA A 163 -0.52 -2.11 17.44
C ALA A 163 -1.98 -1.88 17.02
N LEU A 164 -2.22 -1.41 15.79
CA LEU A 164 -3.58 -1.23 15.26
C LEU A 164 -4.35 -2.57 15.15
N LEU A 165 -3.69 -3.66 14.75
CA LEU A 165 -4.30 -4.99 14.75
C LEU A 165 -4.68 -5.45 16.16
N GLN A 166 -3.80 -5.26 17.15
CA GLN A 166 -4.07 -5.58 18.57
C GLN A 166 -5.22 -4.75 19.13
N GLU A 167 -5.38 -3.51 18.70
CA GLU A 167 -6.48 -2.61 19.08
C GLU A 167 -7.79 -2.92 18.33
N GLY A 168 -7.82 -3.95 17.49
CA GLY A 168 -8.98 -4.33 16.66
C GLY A 168 -9.32 -3.28 15.62
N LEU A 169 -8.30 -2.61 15.06
CA LEU A 169 -8.39 -1.57 14.04
C LEU A 169 -9.21 -0.33 14.47
N LYS A 170 -9.38 -0.13 15.78
CA LYS A 170 -10.06 1.05 16.31
C LYS A 170 -9.29 2.30 15.92
N GLY A 171 -10.01 3.25 15.33
CA GLY A 171 -9.40 4.50 14.86
C GLY A 171 -8.84 4.48 13.44
N VAL A 172 -8.84 3.34 12.76
CA VAL A 172 -8.55 3.29 11.32
C VAL A 172 -9.63 4.06 10.55
N LYS A 173 -9.19 5.06 9.79
CA LYS A 173 -10.07 5.88 8.97
C LYS A 173 -10.15 5.32 7.56
N ARG A 174 -11.37 5.21 7.04
CA ARG A 174 -11.60 4.83 5.64
C ARG A 174 -12.79 5.55 5.05
N LEU A 175 -12.73 5.86 3.77
CA LEU A 175 -13.89 6.33 2.99
C LEU A 175 -14.51 5.16 2.23
N PRO A 176 -15.79 5.24 1.87
CA PRO A 176 -16.35 4.38 0.84
C PRO A 176 -15.50 4.47 -0.44
N LEU A 177 -15.26 3.33 -1.10
CA LEU A 177 -14.40 3.27 -2.29
C LEU A 177 -14.81 4.28 -3.37
N ARG A 178 -16.11 4.46 -3.61
CA ARG A 178 -16.64 5.45 -4.58
C ARG A 178 -16.17 6.88 -4.26
N GLU A 179 -16.14 7.25 -2.99
CA GLU A 179 -15.68 8.57 -2.56
C GLU A 179 -14.16 8.70 -2.68
N ALA A 180 -13.43 7.64 -2.32
CA ALA A 180 -11.97 7.60 -2.44
C ALA A 180 -11.53 7.74 -3.92
N LEU A 181 -12.19 7.03 -4.84
CA LEU A 181 -11.96 7.13 -6.28
C LEU A 181 -12.23 8.55 -6.81
N ALA A 182 -13.29 9.21 -6.34
CA ALA A 182 -13.60 10.57 -6.75
C ALA A 182 -12.53 11.61 -6.29
N ARG A 183 -11.75 11.30 -5.27
CA ARG A 183 -10.65 12.13 -4.76
C ARG A 183 -9.29 11.80 -5.38
N ALA A 184 -9.13 10.59 -5.91
CA ALA A 184 -7.90 10.15 -6.55
C ALA A 184 -7.60 11.03 -7.79
N LYS A 185 -6.31 11.25 -8.05
CA LYS A 185 -5.85 12.01 -9.22
C LYS A 185 -5.24 11.06 -10.24
N PRO A 186 -5.71 11.08 -11.49
CA PRO A 186 -5.10 10.27 -12.53
C PRO A 186 -3.67 10.73 -12.79
N PHE A 187 -2.78 9.77 -13.05
CA PHE A 187 -1.38 10.02 -13.37
C PHE A 187 -0.91 9.01 -14.44
N ASP A 188 -0.29 9.51 -15.49
CA ASP A 188 0.27 8.69 -16.57
C ASP A 188 1.70 8.28 -16.22
N TYR A 189 1.84 7.10 -15.60
CA TYR A 189 3.15 6.54 -15.25
C TYR A 189 3.94 6.10 -16.48
N ALA A 190 3.26 5.51 -17.46
CA ALA A 190 3.89 5.00 -18.67
C ALA A 190 4.42 6.13 -19.54
N GLY A 191 3.63 7.18 -19.76
CA GLY A 191 4.04 8.37 -20.50
C GLY A 191 5.25 9.03 -19.89
N LEU A 192 5.26 9.23 -18.56
CA LEU A 192 6.43 9.76 -17.86
C LEU A 192 7.70 8.93 -18.12
N TYR A 193 7.58 7.60 -18.13
CA TYR A 193 8.73 6.70 -18.33
C TYR A 193 9.26 6.73 -19.76
N VAL A 194 8.38 6.80 -20.75
CA VAL A 194 8.75 6.82 -22.18
C VAL A 194 9.43 8.14 -22.57
N GLU A 195 9.10 9.24 -21.90
CA GLU A 195 9.71 10.58 -22.13
C GLU A 195 11.14 10.72 -21.59
N LYS A 196 11.63 9.75 -20.80
CA LYS A 196 12.96 9.76 -20.14
C LYS A 196 13.95 8.84 -20.79
#